data_e499b009806255910c79ccfb997c5e11
#
_entry.id   e499b009806255910c79ccfb997c5e11
#
_cell.length_a   1.000
_cell.length_b   1.000
_cell.length_c   1.000
_cell.angle_alpha   90.00
_cell.angle_beta   90.00
_cell.angle_gamma   90.00
#
_symmetry.space_group_name_H-M   'P 1'
#
loop_
_entity.id
_entity.type
_entity.pdbx_description
1 polymer ?
#
loop_
_entity_poly.entity_id
_entity_poly.type
_entity_poly.pdbx_seq_one_letter_code
_entity_poly.pdbx_strand_id
1 'polypeptide(L)'
;VGVIVKQLMTLDHAVSDNLTSFDAVRRSIRRLDRLGSLPYNEKKAEGQYAGVRDVLANMEATELAVSLAEQFSRKKRELGYIEFSDQLALAVETLQRSADAVRVLRSRTPVVLLDEVQDTSVGQTTLLSTLFRGNSVMAVGDPHQSIYGFRGASASNLQTFHRDFRDSANS
;
A
#
# COMPACT_ATOMS: atom_id res chain seq x y z
N VAL A 1 3.13 -25.68 -7.80
CA VAL A 1 4.11 -25.02 -6.91
C VAL A 1 4.37 -23.59 -7.41
N GLY A 2 4.74 -23.37 -8.68
CA GLY A 2 5.11 -22.05 -9.20
C GLY A 2 4.04 -20.97 -9.06
N VAL A 3 2.76 -21.31 -9.23
CA VAL A 3 1.64 -20.35 -9.10
C VAL A 3 1.51 -19.87 -7.66
N ILE A 4 1.58 -20.78 -6.68
CA ILE A 4 1.48 -20.43 -5.26
C ILE A 4 2.64 -19.53 -4.85
N VAL A 5 3.87 -19.87 -5.23
CA VAL A 5 5.05 -19.04 -4.94
C VAL A 5 4.88 -17.63 -5.50
N LYS A 6 4.44 -17.51 -6.75
CA LYS A 6 4.18 -16.20 -7.36
C LYS A 6 3.12 -15.40 -6.59
N GLN A 7 2.05 -16.04 -6.14
CA GLN A 7 1.01 -15.38 -5.35
C GLN A 7 1.54 -14.88 -3.99
N LEU A 8 2.37 -15.69 -3.30
CA LEU A 8 2.98 -15.30 -2.04
C LEU A 8 3.93 -14.11 -2.21
N MET A 9 4.76 -14.12 -3.25
CA MET A 9 5.63 -12.98 -3.60
C MET A 9 4.81 -11.73 -3.92
N THR A 10 3.73 -11.88 -4.70
CA THR A 10 2.85 -10.75 -5.02
C THR A 10 2.23 -10.14 -3.76
N LEU A 11 1.84 -10.97 -2.79
CA LEU A 11 1.29 -10.50 -1.52
C LEU A 11 2.35 -9.79 -0.67
N ASP A 12 3.57 -10.33 -0.59
CA ASP A 12 4.70 -9.71 0.10
C ASP A 12 5.04 -8.33 -0.50
N HIS A 13 5.12 -8.24 -1.84
CA HIS A 13 5.32 -6.98 -2.55
C HIS A 13 4.19 -5.98 -2.24
N ALA A 14 2.93 -6.42 -2.31
CA ALA A 14 1.79 -5.55 -2.04
C ALA A 14 1.79 -5.00 -0.60
N VAL A 15 2.24 -5.78 0.37
CA VAL A 15 2.39 -5.34 1.76
C VAL A 15 3.47 -4.25 1.86
N SER A 16 4.62 -4.43 1.21
CA SER A 16 5.72 -3.47 1.20
C SER A 16 5.37 -2.20 0.42
N ASP A 17 4.83 -2.32 -0.80
CA ASP A 17 4.48 -1.20 -1.67
C ASP A 17 3.39 -0.29 -1.07
N ASN A 18 2.48 -0.86 -0.28
CA ASN A 18 1.44 -0.11 0.42
C ASN A 18 1.82 0.29 1.85
N LEU A 19 3.07 0.05 2.28
CA LEU A 19 3.56 0.36 3.62
C LEU A 19 2.62 -0.16 4.72
N THR A 20 2.07 -1.34 4.51
CA THR A 20 1.13 -1.98 5.44
C THR A 20 1.80 -3.15 6.16
N SER A 21 1.06 -3.89 6.97
CA SER A 21 1.56 -5.06 7.67
C SER A 21 0.65 -6.28 7.44
N PHE A 22 1.22 -7.47 7.56
CA PHE A 22 0.44 -8.71 7.51
C PHE A 22 -0.67 -8.75 8.55
N ASP A 23 -0.48 -8.14 9.72
CA ASP A 23 -1.54 -8.00 10.73
C ASP A 23 -2.67 -7.08 10.28
N ALA A 24 -2.36 -5.99 9.55
CA ALA A 24 -3.39 -5.14 8.98
C ALA A 24 -4.21 -5.87 7.91
N VAL A 25 -3.54 -6.68 7.09
CA VAL A 25 -4.21 -7.54 6.10
C VAL A 25 -5.14 -8.54 6.81
N ARG A 26 -4.66 -9.24 7.84
CA ARG A 26 -5.49 -10.16 8.64
C ARG A 26 -6.69 -9.47 9.26
N ARG A 27 -6.50 -8.27 9.83
CA ARG A 27 -7.65 -7.50 10.38
C ARG A 27 -8.68 -7.17 9.30
N SER A 28 -8.24 -6.88 8.08
CA SER A 28 -9.15 -6.60 6.96
C SER A 28 -9.92 -7.86 6.53
N ILE A 29 -9.24 -9.02 6.47
CA ILE A 29 -9.88 -10.31 6.17
C ILE A 29 -10.97 -10.60 7.22
N ARG A 30 -10.64 -10.50 8.51
CA ARG A 30 -11.60 -10.75 9.60
C ARG A 30 -12.82 -9.82 9.59
N ARG A 31 -12.69 -8.62 9.01
CA ARG A 31 -13.85 -7.74 8.81
C ARG A 31 -14.82 -8.28 7.77
N LEU A 32 -14.37 -9.12 6.85
CA LEU A 32 -15.21 -9.75 5.84
C LEU A 32 -16.15 -10.80 6.46
N ASP A 33 -15.83 -11.37 7.62
CA ASP A 33 -16.72 -12.26 8.37
C ASP A 33 -18.10 -11.65 8.60
N ARG A 34 -18.14 -10.32 8.79
CA ARG A 34 -19.39 -9.59 8.99
C ARG A 34 -20.32 -9.64 7.77
N LEU A 35 -19.77 -9.91 6.59
CA LEU A 35 -20.59 -10.07 5.38
C LEU A 35 -21.55 -11.26 5.50
N GLY A 36 -21.15 -12.29 6.30
CA GLY A 36 -21.98 -13.46 6.56
C GLY A 36 -23.27 -13.14 7.34
N SER A 37 -23.26 -12.08 8.14
CA SER A 37 -24.39 -11.66 8.97
C SER A 37 -25.22 -10.53 8.36
N LEU A 38 -24.88 -10.02 7.18
CA LEU A 38 -25.63 -8.97 6.53
C LEU A 38 -26.99 -9.49 6.05
N PRO A 39 -28.08 -8.70 6.20
CA PRO A 39 -29.38 -9.06 5.69
C PRO A 39 -29.34 -9.21 4.16
N TYR A 40 -29.92 -10.26 3.66
CA TYR A 40 -30.08 -10.51 2.24
C TYR A 40 -31.48 -10.11 1.76
N ASN A 41 -31.60 -9.92 0.45
CA ASN A 41 -32.88 -9.56 -0.14
C ASN A 41 -33.86 -10.77 -0.07
N GLU A 42 -34.90 -10.68 0.77
CA GLU A 42 -35.90 -11.72 0.99
C GLU A 42 -36.62 -12.19 -0.29
N LYS A 43 -36.60 -11.39 -1.37
CA LYS A 43 -37.14 -11.78 -2.67
C LYS A 43 -36.29 -12.84 -3.40
N LYS A 44 -35.07 -13.11 -2.93
CA LYS A 44 -34.21 -14.19 -3.41
C LYS A 44 -34.18 -15.29 -2.35
N ALA A 45 -34.94 -16.35 -2.60
CA ALA A 45 -35.16 -17.47 -1.67
C ALA A 45 -33.91 -18.29 -1.28
N GLU A 46 -32.71 -17.92 -1.70
CA GLU A 46 -31.50 -18.76 -1.56
C GLU A 46 -30.40 -18.16 -0.64
N GLY A 47 -30.72 -17.22 0.23
CA GLY A 47 -29.74 -16.71 1.20
C GLY A 47 -28.72 -15.74 0.56
N GLN A 48 -27.46 -15.78 1.01
CA GLN A 48 -26.41 -14.86 0.61
C GLN A 48 -26.10 -14.88 -0.90
N TYR A 49 -25.71 -13.73 -1.43
CA TYR A 49 -25.21 -13.62 -2.82
C TYR A 49 -24.02 -14.57 -3.05
N ALA A 50 -23.94 -15.18 -4.23
CA ALA A 50 -22.90 -16.14 -4.58
C ALA A 50 -21.47 -15.57 -4.31
N GLY A 51 -21.20 -14.34 -4.74
CA GLY A 51 -19.91 -13.70 -4.48
C GLY A 51 -19.57 -13.53 -3.00
N VAL A 52 -20.54 -13.33 -2.13
CA VAL A 52 -20.31 -13.30 -0.66
C VAL A 52 -19.95 -14.68 -0.14
N ARG A 53 -20.68 -15.73 -0.57
CA ARG A 53 -20.35 -17.12 -0.21
C ARG A 53 -18.95 -17.50 -0.66
N ASP A 54 -18.58 -17.15 -1.88
CA ASP A 54 -17.25 -17.43 -2.44
C ASP A 54 -16.14 -16.74 -1.62
N VAL A 55 -16.33 -15.48 -1.23
CA VAL A 55 -15.39 -14.76 -0.36
C VAL A 55 -15.26 -15.47 1.00
N LEU A 56 -16.38 -15.78 1.65
CA LEU A 56 -16.35 -16.43 2.95
C LEU A 56 -15.75 -17.84 2.90
N ALA A 57 -16.03 -18.61 1.87
CA ALA A 57 -15.48 -19.96 1.68
C ALA A 57 -13.94 -19.92 1.45
N ASN A 58 -13.41 -18.82 0.93
CA ASN A 58 -11.97 -18.70 0.68
C ASN A 58 -11.19 -18.01 1.81
N MET A 59 -11.83 -17.62 2.89
CA MET A 59 -11.17 -16.84 3.96
C MET A 59 -10.05 -17.63 4.64
N GLU A 60 -10.27 -18.89 4.98
CA GLU A 60 -9.23 -19.74 5.60
C GLU A 60 -8.01 -19.91 4.69
N ALA A 61 -8.25 -20.15 3.39
CA ALA A 61 -7.16 -20.25 2.42
C ALA A 61 -6.40 -18.92 2.28
N THR A 62 -7.12 -17.79 2.36
CA THR A 62 -6.51 -16.46 2.32
C THR A 62 -5.68 -16.19 3.58
N GLU A 63 -6.16 -16.54 4.76
CA GLU A 63 -5.39 -16.41 6.01
C GLU A 63 -4.13 -17.29 6.00
N LEU A 64 -4.23 -18.50 5.46
CA LEU A 64 -3.06 -19.38 5.27
C LEU A 64 -2.06 -18.72 4.31
N ALA A 65 -2.50 -18.20 3.17
CA ALA A 65 -1.64 -17.50 2.22
C ALA A 65 -0.93 -16.29 2.86
N VAL A 66 -1.63 -15.49 3.66
CA VAL A 66 -1.05 -14.37 4.43
C VAL A 66 0.03 -14.87 5.39
N SER A 67 -0.22 -15.98 6.09
CA SER A 67 0.73 -16.56 7.03
C SER A 67 1.99 -17.09 6.33
N LEU A 68 1.84 -17.70 5.17
CA LEU A 68 2.97 -18.18 4.37
C LEU A 68 3.77 -17.01 3.77
N ALA A 69 3.10 -15.96 3.28
CA ALA A 69 3.77 -14.77 2.76
C ALA A 69 4.56 -14.05 3.88
N GLU A 70 4.03 -13.97 5.10
CA GLU A 70 4.76 -13.42 6.23
C GLU A 70 5.99 -14.25 6.61
N GLN A 71 5.89 -15.58 6.58
CA GLN A 71 7.04 -16.46 6.80
C GLN A 71 8.09 -16.28 5.70
N PHE A 72 7.67 -16.14 4.45
CA PHE A 72 8.55 -15.82 3.33
C PHE A 72 9.27 -14.48 3.55
N SER A 73 8.53 -13.42 3.87
CA SER A 73 9.07 -12.09 4.16
C SER A 73 10.11 -12.10 5.30
N ARG A 74 9.80 -12.82 6.38
CA ARG A 74 10.71 -13.00 7.50
C ARG A 74 11.98 -13.75 7.07
N LYS A 75 11.83 -14.87 6.34
CA LYS A 75 12.96 -15.67 5.88
C LYS A 75 13.85 -14.90 4.91
N LYS A 76 13.25 -14.12 4.01
CA LYS A 76 13.94 -13.21 3.09
C LYS A 76 14.86 -12.25 3.86
N ARG A 77 14.32 -11.61 4.90
CA ARG A 77 15.09 -10.68 5.77
C ARG A 77 16.19 -11.37 6.57
N GLU A 78 15.92 -12.55 7.14
CA GLU A 78 16.94 -13.34 7.85
C GLU A 78 18.13 -13.70 6.96
N LEU A 79 17.88 -13.95 5.69
CA LEU A 79 18.91 -14.26 4.70
C LEU A 79 19.57 -13.01 4.08
N GLY A 80 19.13 -11.80 4.44
CA GLY A 80 19.67 -10.55 3.90
C GLY A 80 19.22 -10.22 2.49
N TYR A 81 18.19 -10.88 1.96
CA TYR A 81 17.63 -10.56 0.65
C TYR A 81 16.68 -9.36 0.74
N ILE A 82 16.80 -8.47 -0.23
CA ILE A 82 15.99 -7.25 -0.37
C ILE A 82 15.47 -7.18 -1.80
N GLU A 83 14.17 -7.01 -1.96
CA GLU A 83 13.52 -6.75 -3.23
C GLU A 83 13.25 -5.24 -3.39
N PHE A 84 12.80 -4.84 -4.58
CA PHE A 84 12.61 -3.43 -4.89
C PHE A 84 11.54 -2.76 -3.99
N SER A 85 10.46 -3.47 -3.72
CA SER A 85 9.40 -3.04 -2.79
C SER A 85 9.92 -2.86 -1.35
N ASP A 86 10.83 -3.74 -0.90
CA ASP A 86 11.43 -3.64 0.43
C ASP A 86 12.33 -2.40 0.55
N GLN A 87 13.06 -2.03 -0.52
CA GLN A 87 13.92 -0.84 -0.52
C GLN A 87 13.10 0.42 -0.26
N LEU A 88 11.93 0.53 -0.88
CA LEU A 88 11.02 1.65 -0.67
C LEU A 88 10.52 1.71 0.77
N ALA A 89 10.05 0.59 1.31
CA ALA A 89 9.57 0.50 2.69
C ALA A 89 10.67 0.84 3.70
N LEU A 90 11.88 0.30 3.51
CA LEU A 90 13.05 0.60 4.35
C LEU A 90 13.48 2.07 4.27
N ALA A 91 13.41 2.67 3.08
CA ALA A 91 13.71 4.09 2.90
C ALA A 91 12.73 4.96 3.71
N VAL A 92 11.42 4.68 3.61
CA VAL A 92 10.41 5.40 4.39
C VAL A 92 10.65 5.22 5.89
N GLU A 93 10.87 3.99 6.35
CA GLU A 93 11.14 3.70 7.77
C GLU A 93 12.40 4.45 8.28
N THR A 94 13.47 4.47 7.48
CA THR A 94 14.71 5.17 7.81
C THR A 94 14.49 6.67 7.95
N LEU A 95 13.76 7.28 7.02
CA LEU A 95 13.48 8.72 7.06
C LEU A 95 12.55 9.09 8.22
N GLN A 96 11.59 8.26 8.56
CA GLN A 96 10.71 8.49 9.71
C GLN A 96 11.46 8.44 11.04
N ARG A 97 12.58 7.69 11.10
CA ARG A 97 13.43 7.59 12.29
C ARG A 97 14.57 8.60 12.35
N SER A 98 14.90 9.26 11.25
CA SER A 98 16.05 10.17 11.16
C SER A 98 15.66 11.54 10.61
N ALA A 99 15.31 12.45 11.53
CA ALA A 99 15.04 13.85 11.18
C ALA A 99 16.26 14.54 10.53
N ASP A 100 17.47 14.12 10.92
CA ASP A 100 18.72 14.65 10.36
C ASP A 100 18.90 14.24 8.90
N ALA A 101 18.60 13.00 8.54
CA ALA A 101 18.63 12.55 7.15
C ALA A 101 17.66 13.34 6.29
N VAL A 102 16.43 13.53 6.78
CA VAL A 102 15.42 14.36 6.10
C VAL A 102 15.92 15.79 5.91
N ARG A 103 16.47 16.41 6.94
CA ARG A 103 16.98 17.78 6.88
C ARG A 103 18.11 17.93 5.84
N VAL A 104 19.08 17.00 5.84
CA VAL A 104 20.19 17.03 4.88
C VAL A 104 19.70 16.86 3.45
N LEU A 105 18.78 15.94 3.20
CA LEU A 105 18.23 15.72 1.86
C LEU A 105 17.42 16.93 1.38
N ARG A 106 16.57 17.51 2.24
CA ARG A 106 15.81 18.72 1.93
C ARG A 106 16.69 19.90 1.58
N SER A 107 17.78 20.13 2.31
CA SER A 107 18.67 21.26 2.06
C SER A 107 19.36 21.21 0.68
N ARG A 108 19.49 20.00 0.13
CA ARG A 108 20.07 19.78 -1.21
C ARG A 108 19.06 19.90 -2.34
N THR A 109 17.76 19.90 -2.02
CA THR A 109 16.68 19.88 -3.01
C THR A 109 15.65 20.95 -2.67
N PRO A 110 15.95 22.23 -2.93
CA PRO A 110 15.08 23.35 -2.52
C PRO A 110 13.76 23.41 -3.31
N VAL A 111 13.76 22.88 -4.53
CA VAL A 111 12.59 22.81 -5.42
C VAL A 111 12.42 21.40 -5.93
N VAL A 112 11.22 20.89 -5.91
CA VAL A 112 10.86 19.53 -6.34
C VAL A 112 9.77 19.62 -7.40
N LEU A 113 10.02 18.99 -8.55
CA LEU A 113 9.03 18.80 -9.60
C LEU A 113 8.71 17.31 -9.69
N LEU A 114 7.44 16.99 -9.50
CA LEU A 114 6.93 15.62 -9.61
C LEU A 114 6.09 15.53 -10.88
N ASP A 115 6.45 14.60 -11.75
CA ASP A 115 5.70 14.31 -12.97
C ASP A 115 5.00 12.95 -12.85
N GLU A 116 3.93 12.76 -13.60
CA GLU A 116 3.12 11.54 -13.63
C GLU A 116 2.63 11.09 -12.23
N VAL A 117 2.24 12.02 -11.39
CA VAL A 117 1.88 11.73 -9.98
C VAL A 117 0.72 10.74 -9.84
N GLN A 118 -0.16 10.63 -10.86
CA GLN A 118 -1.25 9.64 -10.87
C GLN A 118 -0.74 8.20 -10.88
N ASP A 119 0.52 7.96 -11.29
CA ASP A 119 1.12 6.62 -11.38
C ASP A 119 1.99 6.28 -10.18
N THR A 120 2.09 7.17 -9.19
CA THR A 120 2.83 6.91 -7.96
C THR A 120 2.08 5.94 -7.04
N SER A 121 2.82 5.00 -6.43
CA SER A 121 2.28 4.12 -5.39
C SER A 121 2.12 4.85 -4.05
N VAL A 122 1.37 4.25 -3.13
CA VAL A 122 1.22 4.77 -1.76
C VAL A 122 2.59 4.93 -1.09
N GLY A 123 3.48 3.94 -1.26
CA GLY A 123 4.83 3.99 -0.71
C GLY A 123 5.67 5.13 -1.27
N GLN A 124 5.62 5.34 -2.59
CA GLN A 124 6.32 6.45 -3.25
C GLN A 124 5.79 7.80 -2.79
N THR A 125 4.47 7.97 -2.73
CA THR A 125 3.86 9.22 -2.23
C THR A 125 4.26 9.47 -0.78
N THR A 126 4.28 8.44 0.07
CA THR A 126 4.71 8.55 1.46
C THR A 126 6.19 8.92 1.57
N LEU A 127 7.06 8.30 0.77
CA LEU A 127 8.48 8.64 0.71
C LEU A 127 8.69 10.11 0.35
N LEU A 128 8.08 10.54 -0.75
CA LEU A 128 8.21 11.90 -1.26
C LEU A 128 7.64 12.93 -0.30
N SER A 129 6.47 12.68 0.28
CA SER A 129 5.88 13.60 1.27
C SER A 129 6.68 13.64 2.58
N THR A 130 7.25 12.52 3.04
CA THR A 130 8.15 12.50 4.19
C THR A 130 9.41 13.34 3.93
N LEU A 131 9.97 13.24 2.72
CA LEU A 131 11.15 14.00 2.34
C LEU A 131 10.86 15.48 2.14
N PHE A 132 9.78 15.84 1.45
CA PHE A 132 9.63 17.17 0.85
C PHE A 132 8.44 17.96 1.38
N ARG A 133 7.73 17.46 2.39
CA ARG A 133 6.66 18.25 3.05
C ARG A 133 7.22 19.59 3.54
N GLY A 134 6.57 20.67 3.17
CA GLY A 134 7.01 22.03 3.51
C GLY A 134 8.05 22.64 2.56
N ASN A 135 8.58 21.89 1.58
CA ASN A 135 9.40 22.45 0.50
C ASN A 135 8.51 23.02 -0.62
N SER A 136 9.14 23.72 -1.56
CA SER A 136 8.48 24.13 -2.80
C SER A 136 8.32 22.90 -3.71
N VAL A 137 7.14 22.29 -3.70
CA VAL A 137 6.82 21.09 -4.50
C VAL A 137 5.74 21.42 -5.52
N MET A 138 5.99 21.08 -6.76
CA MET A 138 5.00 21.15 -7.85
C MET A 138 4.77 19.74 -8.39
N ALA A 139 3.51 19.39 -8.58
CA ALA A 139 3.10 18.10 -9.16
C ALA A 139 2.34 18.30 -10.46
N VAL A 140 2.65 17.47 -11.44
CA VAL A 140 1.96 17.38 -12.72
C VAL A 140 1.46 15.95 -12.92
N GLY A 141 0.29 15.80 -13.48
CA GLY A 141 -0.29 14.49 -13.76
C GLY A 141 -1.73 14.61 -14.27
N ASP A 142 -2.21 13.56 -14.91
CA ASP A 142 -3.57 13.45 -15.40
C ASP A 142 -4.27 12.23 -14.77
N PRO A 143 -5.26 12.45 -13.87
CA PRO A 143 -5.96 11.35 -13.20
C PRO A 143 -6.65 10.38 -14.17
N HIS A 144 -6.98 10.85 -15.39
CA HIS A 144 -7.63 10.02 -16.42
C HIS A 144 -6.65 9.11 -17.17
N GLN A 145 -5.34 9.35 -17.04
CA GLN A 145 -4.29 8.53 -17.64
C GLN A 145 -3.70 7.49 -16.68
N SER A 146 -4.20 7.39 -15.45
CA SER A 146 -3.72 6.40 -14.49
C SER A 146 -4.03 4.97 -14.96
N ILE A 147 -3.01 4.24 -15.39
CA ILE A 147 -3.12 2.85 -15.88
C ILE A 147 -2.42 1.84 -14.95
N TYR A 148 -1.67 2.31 -13.95
CA TYR A 148 -0.88 1.47 -13.06
C TYR A 148 -1.57 1.14 -11.72
N GLY A 149 -2.90 1.18 -11.67
CA GLY A 149 -3.66 0.80 -10.48
C GLY A 149 -3.33 -0.61 -9.95
N PHE A 150 -2.96 -1.54 -10.86
CA PHE A 150 -2.52 -2.88 -10.49
C PHE A 150 -1.15 -2.94 -9.78
N ARG A 151 -0.38 -1.83 -9.80
CA ARG A 151 0.88 -1.64 -9.07
C ARG A 151 0.72 -0.77 -7.82
N GLY A 152 -0.51 -0.56 -7.35
CA GLY A 152 -0.79 0.27 -6.18
C GLY A 152 -0.77 1.78 -6.48
N ALA A 153 -0.74 2.19 -7.75
CA ALA A 153 -0.96 3.58 -8.12
C ALA A 153 -2.39 4.00 -7.78
N SER A 154 -2.55 5.22 -7.32
CA SER A 154 -3.86 5.75 -6.95
C SER A 154 -4.11 7.10 -7.62
N ALA A 155 -5.13 7.15 -8.46
CA ALA A 155 -5.60 8.41 -9.06
C ALA A 155 -5.98 9.45 -7.98
N SER A 156 -6.24 9.02 -6.74
CA SER A 156 -6.49 9.93 -5.62
C SER A 156 -5.23 10.69 -5.16
N ASN A 157 -4.02 10.24 -5.51
CA ASN A 157 -2.78 10.90 -5.10
C ASN A 157 -2.71 12.35 -5.55
N LEU A 158 -3.18 12.65 -6.77
CA LEU A 158 -3.25 14.02 -7.26
C LEU A 158 -4.27 14.87 -6.47
N GLN A 159 -5.41 14.27 -6.08
CA GLN A 159 -6.45 14.95 -5.30
C GLN A 159 -6.00 15.21 -3.86
N THR A 160 -5.19 14.33 -3.29
CA THR A 160 -4.69 14.45 -1.91
C THR A 160 -3.34 15.17 -1.82
N PHE A 161 -2.75 15.53 -2.96
CA PHE A 161 -1.42 16.14 -3.04
C PHE A 161 -1.23 17.31 -2.07
N HIS A 162 -2.15 18.26 -2.07
CA HIS A 162 -2.07 19.41 -1.16
C HIS A 162 -2.01 19.01 0.31
N ARG A 163 -2.80 18.02 0.72
CA ARG A 163 -2.83 17.54 2.09
C ARG A 163 -1.53 16.83 2.44
N ASP A 164 -0.98 16.04 1.51
CA ASP A 164 0.16 15.16 1.77
C ASP A 164 1.48 15.94 1.80
N PHE A 165 1.57 17.07 1.08
CA PHE A 165 2.78 17.89 0.99
C PHE A 165 2.71 19.24 1.74
N ARG A 166 1.54 19.63 2.23
CA ARG A 166 1.39 20.85 3.03
C ARG A 166 2.07 20.71 4.40
N ASP A 167 2.75 21.78 4.82
CA ASP A 167 3.30 21.83 6.18
C ASP A 167 2.18 21.97 7.21
N SER A 168 2.21 21.13 8.25
CA SER A 168 1.22 21.15 9.33
C SER A 168 1.31 22.40 10.21
N ALA A 169 2.40 23.17 10.09
CA ALA A 169 2.63 24.37 10.86
C ALA A 169 1.90 25.63 10.32
N ASN A 170 1.31 25.55 9.11
CA ASN A 170 0.62 26.63 8.43
C ASN A 170 -0.90 26.36 8.25
N SER A 171 -1.51 25.67 9.19
CA SER A 171 -2.96 25.43 9.23
C SER A 171 -3.64 26.37 10.17
#